data_946867ae7ef9fbfa8888a1b5cc9f6638
#
_entry.id   946867ae7ef9fbfa8888a1b5cc9f6638
#
_cell.length_a   1.000
_cell.length_b   1.000
_cell.length_c   1.000
_cell.angle_alpha   90.00
_cell.angle_beta   90.00
_cell.angle_gamma   90.00
#
_symmetry.space_group_name_H-M   'P 1'
#
loop_
_entity.id
_entity.type
_entity.pdbx_description
1 polymer ?
#
loop_
_entity_poly.entity_id
_entity_poly.type
_entity_poly.pdbx_seq_one_letter_code
_entity_poly.pdbx_strand_id
1 'polypeptide(L)'
;MKWKLCALLLVASLPAVAGGEGVEPAATATPHPDERLLPRTLVYDCNGFEFVTRLGPGEMALWLPGRYLVLSQVRSASGSKYQEGDIVFWSKGDEAMLQLDDVEYPQCRLQPERAPWADARRRGVDFRAVGNEPGWYLEIQQGRQLLYVGDYGEQRVSTPDPGAQVAGQGRSYRASTEAAELAVDILATPCFDSMSGEAFPAAVTVTVNGRELLGCGRDLEGLSN
;
A
#
# COMPACT_ATOMS: atom_id res chain seq x y z
N MET A 1 64.15 -39.06 59.05
CA MET A 1 62.76 -39.13 58.49
C MET A 1 62.56 -37.94 57.65
N LYS A 2 62.59 -38.09 56.34
CA LYS A 2 62.51 -37.03 55.32
C LYS A 2 61.26 -37.27 54.42
N TRP A 3 60.29 -36.43 54.52
CA TRP A 3 59.14 -36.46 53.62
C TRP A 3 59.38 -35.49 52.49
N LYS A 4 59.35 -36.03 51.28
CA LYS A 4 59.35 -35.26 50.00
C LYS A 4 57.93 -34.93 49.63
N LEU A 5 57.63 -33.65 49.57
CA LEU A 5 56.38 -33.16 48.91
C LEU A 5 56.66 -33.08 47.44
N CYS A 6 55.84 -33.79 46.71
CA CYS A 6 55.72 -33.73 45.23
C CYS A 6 54.66 -32.68 44.85
N ALA A 7 55.07 -31.58 44.24
CA ALA A 7 54.18 -30.56 43.75
C ALA A 7 53.71 -30.95 42.32
N LEU A 8 52.44 -31.21 42.17
CA LEU A 8 51.82 -31.41 40.86
C LEU A 8 51.47 -30.05 40.26
N LEU A 9 52.08 -29.69 39.14
CA LEU A 9 51.77 -28.57 38.33
C LEU A 9 50.59 -28.98 37.40
N LEU A 10 49.37 -28.45 37.64
CA LEU A 10 48.22 -28.53 36.75
C LEU A 10 48.36 -27.44 35.70
N VAL A 11 48.61 -27.86 34.46
CA VAL A 11 48.55 -26.99 33.30
C VAL A 11 47.06 -26.94 32.86
N ALA A 12 46.42 -25.81 33.09
CA ALA A 12 45.07 -25.54 32.59
C ALA A 12 45.16 -25.06 31.13
N SER A 13 44.75 -25.90 30.20
CA SER A 13 44.53 -25.56 28.80
C SER A 13 43.17 -24.89 28.64
N LEU A 14 43.16 -23.62 28.29
CA LEU A 14 41.97 -22.86 27.88
C LEU A 14 41.58 -23.27 26.44
N PRO A 15 40.31 -23.58 26.17
CA PRO A 15 39.83 -23.72 24.79
C PRO A 15 39.66 -22.34 24.16
N ALA A 16 40.25 -22.15 22.98
CA ALA A 16 40.00 -21.01 22.12
C ALA A 16 38.56 -21.09 21.58
N VAL A 17 37.70 -20.13 21.97
CA VAL A 17 36.40 -19.91 21.38
C VAL A 17 36.60 -19.13 20.09
N ALA A 18 36.51 -19.80 18.95
CA ALA A 18 36.38 -19.17 17.65
C ALA A 18 34.95 -18.62 17.55
N GLY A 19 34.78 -17.31 17.73
CA GLY A 19 33.56 -16.59 17.44
C GLY A 19 33.38 -16.49 15.95
N GLY A 20 32.61 -17.40 15.36
CA GLY A 20 32.03 -17.22 14.05
C GLY A 20 30.68 -16.50 14.19
N GLU A 21 30.65 -15.19 13.93
CA GLU A 21 29.38 -14.49 13.71
C GLU A 21 28.78 -15.00 12.42
N GLY A 22 27.93 -16.03 12.53
CA GLY A 22 27.04 -16.43 11.48
C GLY A 22 26.00 -15.32 11.32
N VAL A 23 26.09 -14.56 10.23
CA VAL A 23 25.00 -13.71 9.75
C VAL A 23 23.85 -14.66 9.40
N GLU A 24 22.89 -14.75 10.31
CA GLU A 24 21.62 -15.43 10.06
C GLU A 24 20.92 -14.72 8.90
N PRO A 25 20.58 -15.40 7.80
CA PRO A 25 19.82 -14.77 6.74
C PRO A 25 18.48 -14.32 7.35
N ALA A 26 18.16 -13.05 7.19
CA ALA A 26 16.89 -12.48 7.63
C ALA A 26 15.74 -13.41 7.18
N ALA A 27 15.05 -14.00 8.17
CA ALA A 27 13.92 -14.86 7.92
C ALA A 27 12.91 -14.05 7.11
N THR A 28 12.70 -14.42 5.86
CA THR A 28 11.60 -13.93 5.04
C THR A 28 10.33 -14.24 5.82
N ALA A 29 9.72 -13.20 6.39
CA ALA A 29 8.49 -13.33 7.15
C ALA A 29 7.45 -14.01 6.25
N THR A 30 7.06 -15.20 6.62
CA THR A 30 5.97 -15.91 5.94
C THR A 30 4.70 -15.10 6.19
N PRO A 31 3.98 -14.62 5.17
CA PRO A 31 2.77 -13.84 5.38
C PRO A 31 1.78 -14.62 6.25
N HIS A 32 1.14 -13.92 7.19
CA HIS A 32 0.12 -14.52 8.05
C HIS A 32 -0.95 -15.19 7.17
N PRO A 33 -1.48 -16.38 7.53
CA PRO A 33 -2.50 -17.08 6.74
C PRO A 33 -3.69 -16.20 6.35
N ASP A 34 -4.13 -15.32 7.24
CA ASP A 34 -5.26 -14.40 7.00
C ASP A 34 -4.92 -13.29 6.00
N GLU A 35 -3.66 -12.88 5.90
CA GLU A 35 -3.21 -11.84 4.95
C GLU A 35 -3.28 -12.34 3.50
N ARG A 36 -3.18 -13.65 3.28
CA ARG A 36 -3.34 -14.28 1.95
C ARG A 36 -4.79 -14.36 1.48
N LEU A 37 -5.75 -14.24 2.40
CA LEU A 37 -7.18 -14.32 2.11
C LEU A 37 -7.81 -12.95 1.85
N LEU A 38 -7.10 -11.86 2.14
CA LEU A 38 -7.61 -10.51 1.88
C LEU A 38 -7.56 -10.20 0.38
N PRO A 39 -8.66 -9.69 -0.19
CA PRO A 39 -8.67 -9.26 -1.58
C PRO A 39 -7.60 -8.19 -1.82
N ARG A 40 -6.69 -8.45 -2.75
CA ARG A 40 -5.59 -7.55 -3.08
C ARG A 40 -5.87 -6.82 -4.38
N THR A 41 -5.89 -5.49 -4.33
CA THR A 41 -6.01 -4.63 -5.51
C THR A 41 -4.65 -4.48 -6.17
N LEU A 42 -4.57 -4.69 -7.48
CA LEU A 42 -3.39 -4.51 -8.30
C LEU A 42 -3.74 -3.64 -9.51
N VAL A 43 -2.81 -2.81 -9.93
CA VAL A 43 -2.92 -1.99 -11.13
C VAL A 43 -1.84 -2.42 -12.09
N TYR A 44 -2.20 -2.67 -13.34
CA TYR A 44 -1.27 -3.00 -14.42
C TYR A 44 -1.35 -1.96 -15.53
N ASP A 45 -0.21 -1.61 -16.07
CA ASP A 45 -0.06 -0.79 -17.27
C ASP A 45 0.56 -1.64 -18.39
N CYS A 46 -0.12 -1.70 -19.53
CA CYS A 46 0.31 -2.41 -20.74
C CYS A 46 0.61 -1.41 -21.85
N ASN A 47 1.72 -0.66 -21.70
CA ASN A 47 2.12 0.38 -22.66
C ASN A 47 1.05 1.47 -22.89
N GLY A 48 0.47 1.96 -21.79
CA GLY A 48 -0.56 3.01 -21.80
C GLY A 48 -1.99 2.48 -21.73
N PHE A 49 -2.21 1.16 -21.79
CA PHE A 49 -3.48 0.55 -21.45
C PHE A 49 -3.46 0.11 -19.99
N GLU A 50 -4.10 0.90 -19.13
CA GLU A 50 -4.17 0.62 -17.69
C GLU A 50 -5.45 -0.10 -17.33
N PHE A 51 -5.34 -1.07 -16.41
CA PHE A 51 -6.48 -1.74 -15.82
C PHE A 51 -6.23 -2.11 -14.36
N VAL A 52 -7.33 -2.34 -13.64
CA VAL A 52 -7.31 -2.69 -12.22
C VAL A 52 -7.81 -4.12 -12.04
N THR A 53 -7.12 -4.88 -11.20
CA THR A 53 -7.55 -6.21 -10.78
C THR A 53 -7.70 -6.28 -9.27
N ARG A 54 -8.55 -7.18 -8.80
CA ARG A 54 -8.64 -7.53 -7.39
C ARG A 54 -8.63 -9.03 -7.24
N LEU A 55 -7.57 -9.53 -6.62
CA LEU A 55 -7.41 -10.96 -6.39
C LEU A 55 -8.22 -11.40 -5.18
N GLY A 56 -8.95 -12.49 -5.34
CA GLY A 56 -9.66 -13.20 -4.29
C GLY A 56 -9.29 -14.70 -4.30
N PRO A 57 -9.85 -15.49 -3.38
CA PRO A 57 -9.62 -16.92 -3.35
C PRO A 57 -10.20 -17.63 -4.59
N GLY A 58 -9.33 -18.10 -5.50
CA GLY A 58 -9.72 -18.83 -6.69
C GLY A 58 -10.33 -18.00 -7.83
N GLU A 59 -10.39 -16.69 -7.69
CA GLU A 59 -10.96 -15.80 -8.70
C GLU A 59 -10.23 -14.45 -8.74
N MET A 60 -10.46 -13.70 -9.80
CA MET A 60 -9.96 -12.35 -9.98
C MET A 60 -11.05 -11.49 -10.58
N ALA A 61 -11.36 -10.37 -9.94
CA ALA A 61 -12.14 -9.31 -10.56
C ALA A 61 -11.22 -8.44 -11.44
N LEU A 62 -11.69 -8.12 -12.64
CA LEU A 62 -10.98 -7.32 -13.63
C LEU A 62 -11.85 -6.14 -14.04
N TRP A 63 -11.32 -4.93 -13.91
CA TRP A 63 -11.95 -3.68 -14.33
C TRP A 63 -11.19 -3.09 -15.48
N LEU A 64 -11.85 -3.04 -16.62
CA LEU A 64 -11.41 -2.44 -17.86
C LEU A 64 -12.24 -1.17 -18.12
N PRO A 65 -11.83 -0.29 -19.03
CA PRO A 65 -12.68 0.81 -19.49
C PRO A 65 -14.03 0.30 -19.95
N GLY A 66 -15.10 0.70 -19.22
CA GLY A 66 -16.49 0.32 -19.56
C GLY A 66 -16.87 -1.17 -19.38
N ARG A 67 -15.97 -2.02 -18.83
CA ARG A 67 -16.23 -3.47 -18.68
C ARG A 67 -15.76 -3.99 -17.33
N TYR A 68 -16.60 -4.77 -16.66
CA TYR A 68 -16.26 -5.51 -15.44
C TYR A 68 -16.41 -7.01 -15.69
N LEU A 69 -15.44 -7.78 -15.26
CA LEU A 69 -15.37 -9.23 -15.44
C LEU A 69 -14.90 -9.92 -14.16
N VAL A 70 -15.27 -11.18 -14.01
CA VAL A 70 -14.70 -12.07 -13.00
C VAL A 70 -14.10 -13.27 -13.72
N LEU A 71 -12.82 -13.51 -13.52
CA LEU A 71 -12.09 -14.61 -14.12
C LEU A 71 -11.79 -15.65 -13.05
N SER A 72 -11.98 -16.92 -13.39
CA SER A 72 -11.66 -18.05 -12.51
C SER A 72 -10.17 -18.39 -12.60
N GLN A 73 -9.55 -18.72 -11.48
CA GLN A 73 -8.17 -19.17 -11.47
C GLN A 73 -8.07 -20.54 -12.16
N VAL A 74 -7.12 -20.66 -13.08
CA VAL A 74 -6.85 -21.89 -13.81
C VAL A 74 -5.42 -22.36 -13.57
N ARG A 75 -5.17 -23.66 -13.83
CA ARG A 75 -3.85 -24.25 -13.66
C ARG A 75 -2.85 -23.61 -14.65
N SER A 76 -1.67 -23.22 -14.14
CA SER A 76 -0.56 -22.75 -14.95
C SER A 76 0.73 -23.47 -14.54
N ALA A 77 1.70 -23.53 -15.46
CA ALA A 77 3.02 -24.10 -15.17
C ALA A 77 3.86 -23.20 -14.24
N SER A 78 3.62 -21.90 -14.29
CA SER A 78 4.26 -20.90 -13.41
C SER A 78 3.37 -19.66 -13.31
N GLY A 79 3.53 -18.88 -12.21
CA GLY A 79 2.73 -17.68 -11.97
C GLY A 79 1.27 -17.99 -11.69
N SER A 80 0.42 -16.97 -11.83
CA SER A 80 -1.02 -17.05 -11.60
C SER A 80 -1.78 -16.77 -12.89
N LYS A 81 -2.65 -17.69 -13.28
CA LYS A 81 -3.46 -17.57 -14.50
C LYS A 81 -4.93 -17.57 -14.15
N TYR A 82 -5.68 -16.66 -14.76
CA TYR A 82 -7.13 -16.51 -14.61
C TYR A 82 -7.75 -16.44 -16.00
N GLN A 83 -8.93 -17.03 -16.16
CA GLN A 83 -9.59 -17.13 -17.46
C GLN A 83 -11.11 -17.10 -17.32
N GLU A 84 -11.78 -16.46 -18.31
CA GLU A 84 -13.21 -16.53 -18.55
C GLU A 84 -13.46 -16.42 -20.07
N GLY A 85 -13.93 -17.50 -20.69
CA GLY A 85 -14.03 -17.60 -22.15
C GLY A 85 -12.68 -17.36 -22.84
N ASP A 86 -12.65 -16.40 -23.76
CA ASP A 86 -11.45 -16.01 -24.52
C ASP A 86 -10.61 -14.93 -23.82
N ILE A 87 -11.01 -14.54 -22.61
CA ILE A 87 -10.28 -13.56 -21.81
C ILE A 87 -9.32 -14.29 -20.88
N VAL A 88 -8.03 -13.95 -20.95
CA VAL A 88 -6.97 -14.56 -20.18
C VAL A 88 -6.12 -13.50 -19.53
N PHE A 89 -5.91 -13.59 -18.23
CA PHE A 89 -4.89 -12.85 -17.51
C PHE A 89 -3.85 -13.84 -16.95
N TRP A 90 -2.58 -13.57 -17.16
CA TRP A 90 -1.50 -14.40 -16.64
C TRP A 90 -0.38 -13.50 -16.10
N SER A 91 -0.03 -13.64 -14.83
CA SER A 91 1.00 -12.87 -14.17
C SER A 91 2.10 -13.74 -13.57
N LYS A 92 3.33 -13.19 -13.56
CA LYS A 92 4.50 -13.80 -12.92
C LYS A 92 5.40 -12.69 -12.38
N GLY A 93 5.46 -12.55 -11.03
CA GLY A 93 6.08 -11.40 -10.40
C GLY A 93 5.36 -10.11 -10.80
N ASP A 94 6.11 -9.11 -11.22
CA ASP A 94 5.59 -7.80 -11.63
C ASP A 94 5.19 -7.73 -13.10
N GLU A 95 5.36 -8.80 -13.84
CA GLU A 95 5.00 -8.88 -15.25
C GLU A 95 3.68 -9.63 -15.42
N ALA A 96 2.90 -9.18 -16.41
CA ALA A 96 1.67 -9.85 -16.79
C ALA A 96 1.41 -9.76 -18.30
N MET A 97 0.51 -10.61 -18.74
CA MET A 97 -0.11 -10.59 -20.05
C MET A 97 -1.61 -10.60 -19.89
N LEU A 98 -2.30 -9.81 -20.69
CA LEU A 98 -3.75 -9.78 -20.76
C LEU A 98 -4.18 -10.05 -22.21
N GLN A 99 -5.04 -11.03 -22.41
CA GLN A 99 -5.75 -11.26 -23.65
C GLN A 99 -7.22 -10.88 -23.45
N LEU A 100 -7.70 -10.03 -24.33
CA LEU A 100 -9.11 -9.61 -24.38
C LEU A 100 -9.66 -9.96 -25.75
N ASP A 101 -10.44 -11.03 -25.80
CA ASP A 101 -10.98 -11.55 -27.03
C ASP A 101 -9.83 -11.79 -28.07
N ASP A 102 -9.79 -11.08 -29.17
CA ASP A 102 -8.75 -11.21 -30.21
C ASP A 102 -7.53 -10.29 -30.00
N VAL A 103 -7.49 -9.49 -28.94
CA VAL A 103 -6.40 -8.53 -28.67
C VAL A 103 -5.54 -9.01 -27.54
N GLU A 104 -4.23 -9.11 -27.77
CA GLU A 104 -3.24 -9.46 -26.76
C GLU A 104 -2.43 -8.24 -26.32
N TYR A 105 -2.27 -8.08 -25.01
CA TYR A 105 -1.41 -7.12 -24.34
C TYR A 105 -0.28 -7.88 -23.62
N PRO A 106 0.85 -8.12 -24.31
CA PRO A 106 1.87 -9.06 -23.81
C PRO A 106 2.81 -8.47 -22.74
N GLN A 107 2.86 -7.15 -22.62
CA GLN A 107 3.85 -6.43 -21.80
C GLN A 107 3.16 -5.54 -20.76
N CYS A 108 2.45 -6.15 -19.83
CA CYS A 108 1.85 -5.44 -18.72
C CYS A 108 2.81 -5.45 -17.52
N ARG A 109 2.94 -4.30 -16.86
CA ARG A 109 3.74 -4.17 -15.65
C ARG A 109 2.89 -3.72 -14.48
N LEU A 110 3.12 -4.34 -13.34
CA LEU A 110 2.51 -3.97 -12.07
C LEU A 110 2.94 -2.55 -11.68
N GLN A 111 1.97 -1.75 -11.21
CA GLN A 111 2.15 -0.38 -10.71
C GLN A 111 1.75 -0.35 -9.22
N PRO A 112 2.64 -0.76 -8.31
CA PRO A 112 2.28 -0.90 -6.89
C PRO A 112 1.85 0.42 -6.24
N GLU A 113 2.46 1.53 -6.67
CA GLU A 113 2.19 2.88 -6.17
C GLU A 113 0.79 3.38 -6.53
N ARG A 114 0.19 2.84 -7.59
CA ARG A 114 -1.17 3.18 -8.04
C ARG A 114 -2.27 2.39 -7.32
N ALA A 115 -1.93 1.21 -6.79
CA ALA A 115 -2.88 0.32 -6.15
C ALA A 115 -3.66 0.96 -4.97
N PRO A 116 -3.03 1.73 -4.05
CA PRO A 116 -3.75 2.40 -2.96
C PRO A 116 -4.76 3.43 -3.45
N TRP A 117 -4.49 4.12 -4.57
CA TRP A 117 -5.37 5.10 -5.18
C TRP A 117 -6.56 4.43 -5.88
N ALA A 118 -6.30 3.38 -6.64
CA ALA A 118 -7.32 2.58 -7.30
C ALA A 118 -8.25 1.91 -6.27
N ASP A 119 -7.70 1.37 -5.18
CA ASP A 119 -8.49 0.78 -4.11
C ASP A 119 -9.36 1.80 -3.38
N ALA A 120 -8.81 2.97 -3.03
CA ALA A 120 -9.54 4.06 -2.39
C ALA A 120 -10.74 4.51 -3.26
N ARG A 121 -10.49 4.76 -4.56
CA ARG A 121 -11.53 5.11 -5.52
C ARG A 121 -12.66 4.07 -5.56
N ARG A 122 -12.32 2.79 -5.58
CA ARG A 122 -13.30 1.68 -5.61
C ARG A 122 -14.12 1.57 -4.34
N ARG A 123 -13.58 2.03 -3.22
CA ARG A 123 -14.31 2.14 -1.95
C ARG A 123 -15.20 3.39 -1.88
N GLY A 124 -15.25 4.19 -2.95
CA GLY A 124 -16.01 5.43 -3.01
C GLY A 124 -15.35 6.58 -2.26
N VAL A 125 -14.01 6.62 -2.23
CA VAL A 125 -13.25 7.76 -1.75
C VAL A 125 -13.23 8.83 -2.84
N ASP A 126 -13.62 10.04 -2.50
CA ASP A 126 -13.70 11.17 -3.44
C ASP A 126 -12.38 11.94 -3.51
N PHE A 127 -11.66 12.01 -2.40
CA PHE A 127 -10.36 12.68 -2.32
C PHE A 127 -9.39 11.86 -1.47
N ARG A 128 -8.14 11.74 -1.94
CA ARG A 128 -7.07 11.10 -1.19
C ARG A 128 -5.83 11.99 -1.17
N ALA A 129 -5.16 12.05 -0.02
CA ALA A 129 -3.88 12.71 0.18
C ALA A 129 -2.89 11.80 0.89
N VAL A 130 -1.61 12.09 0.70
CA VAL A 130 -0.48 11.39 1.34
C VAL A 130 0.56 12.40 1.82
N GLY A 131 1.30 12.01 2.85
CA GLY A 131 2.49 12.73 3.30
C GLY A 131 3.51 11.74 3.89
N ASN A 132 4.77 12.17 4.02
CA ASN A 132 5.89 11.24 4.21
C ASN A 132 6.54 11.29 5.59
N GLU A 133 6.45 12.39 6.33
CA GLU A 133 7.22 12.55 7.58
C GLU A 133 6.34 13.01 8.76
N PRO A 134 5.87 12.04 9.54
CA PRO A 134 5.86 10.59 9.34
C PRO A 134 4.91 10.20 8.22
N GLY A 135 5.01 8.97 7.69
CA GLY A 135 4.11 8.50 6.64
C GLY A 135 2.64 8.51 7.08
N TRP A 136 1.78 9.17 6.31
CA TRP A 136 0.34 9.24 6.55
C TRP A 136 -0.46 9.28 5.25
N TYR A 137 -1.74 8.92 5.35
CA TYR A 137 -2.72 9.23 4.31
C TYR A 137 -4.04 9.71 4.91
N LEU A 138 -4.77 10.48 4.10
CA LEU A 138 -6.12 10.96 4.36
C LEU A 138 -7.04 10.49 3.23
N GLU A 139 -8.23 10.02 3.58
CA GLU A 139 -9.30 9.70 2.65
C GLU A 139 -10.57 10.44 3.05
N ILE A 140 -11.21 11.10 2.09
CA ILE A 140 -12.49 11.78 2.26
C ILE A 140 -13.52 11.07 1.41
N GLN A 141 -14.57 10.58 2.06
CA GLN A 141 -15.79 10.09 1.43
C GLN A 141 -16.90 11.11 1.72
N GLN A 142 -17.28 11.91 0.73
CA GLN A 142 -18.25 12.98 0.88
C GLN A 142 -19.59 12.44 1.41
N GLY A 143 -20.17 13.15 2.37
CA GLY A 143 -21.41 12.75 3.04
C GLY A 143 -21.27 11.51 3.93
N ARG A 144 -20.08 10.93 4.10
CA ARG A 144 -19.86 9.73 4.92
C ARG A 144 -18.81 9.94 6.01
N GLN A 145 -17.55 10.06 5.63
CA GLN A 145 -16.46 10.09 6.62
C GLN A 145 -15.17 10.72 6.11
N LEU A 146 -14.38 11.21 7.05
CA LEU A 146 -12.97 11.46 6.89
C LEU A 146 -12.20 10.36 7.61
N LEU A 147 -11.18 9.79 6.96
CA LEU A 147 -10.29 8.80 7.53
C LEU A 147 -8.85 9.30 7.42
N TYR A 148 -8.21 9.52 8.55
CA TYR A 148 -6.78 9.75 8.65
C TYR A 148 -6.10 8.50 9.20
N VAL A 149 -4.98 8.13 8.59
CA VAL A 149 -4.10 7.06 9.06
C VAL A 149 -2.67 7.58 9.02
N GLY A 150 -2.03 7.64 10.18
CA GLY A 150 -0.68 8.17 10.37
C GLY A 150 0.25 7.17 11.04
N ASP A 151 1.49 7.61 11.25
CA ASP A 151 2.53 6.84 11.91
C ASP A 151 2.63 5.41 11.35
N TYR A 152 2.71 5.30 10.01
CA TYR A 152 2.79 4.01 9.30
C TYR A 152 1.65 3.03 9.61
N GLY A 153 0.47 3.57 9.95
CA GLY A 153 -0.74 2.78 10.23
C GLY A 153 -1.08 2.61 11.71
N GLU A 154 -0.21 3.01 12.62
CA GLU A 154 -0.44 2.89 14.06
C GLU A 154 -1.49 3.88 14.59
N GLN A 155 -1.56 5.07 14.00
CA GLN A 155 -2.56 6.07 14.34
C GLN A 155 -3.71 6.04 13.33
N ARG A 156 -4.93 5.86 13.81
CA ARG A 156 -6.13 5.88 12.98
C ARG A 156 -7.21 6.77 13.60
N VAL A 157 -7.66 7.77 12.83
CA VAL A 157 -8.75 8.67 13.21
C VAL A 157 -9.82 8.61 12.13
N SER A 158 -11.03 8.27 12.50
CA SER A 158 -12.20 8.29 11.61
C SER A 158 -13.28 9.17 12.22
N THR A 159 -13.80 10.10 11.42
CA THR A 159 -14.88 11.02 11.83
C THR A 159 -15.98 10.99 10.78
N PRO A 160 -17.25 11.24 11.15
CA PRO A 160 -18.26 11.58 10.16
C PRO A 160 -17.80 12.78 9.33
N ASP A 161 -18.23 12.84 8.06
CA ASP A 161 -17.94 14.00 7.21
C ASP A 161 -18.69 15.24 7.71
N PRO A 162 -18.00 16.31 8.14
CA PRO A 162 -18.65 17.55 8.61
C PRO A 162 -19.16 18.43 7.46
N GLY A 163 -18.88 18.03 6.21
CA GLY A 163 -19.07 18.88 5.03
C GLY A 163 -17.93 19.86 4.80
N ALA A 164 -17.63 20.09 3.53
CA ALA A 164 -16.60 21.04 3.14
C ALA A 164 -17.03 22.49 3.36
N GLN A 165 -16.16 23.33 3.93
CA GLN A 165 -16.24 24.78 3.88
C GLN A 165 -15.35 25.27 2.73
N VAL A 166 -15.94 25.86 1.70
CA VAL A 166 -15.24 26.30 0.50
C VAL A 166 -14.94 27.80 0.58
N ALA A 167 -13.70 28.18 0.35
CA ALA A 167 -13.28 29.58 0.29
C ALA A 167 -12.21 29.78 -0.81
N GLY A 168 -12.56 30.50 -1.86
CA GLY A 168 -11.68 30.71 -3.03
C GLY A 168 -11.31 29.37 -3.69
N GLN A 169 -10.02 29.08 -3.79
CA GLN A 169 -9.48 27.82 -4.33
C GLN A 169 -9.24 26.76 -3.26
N GLY A 170 -9.67 27.03 -2.04
CA GLY A 170 -9.50 26.12 -0.91
C GLY A 170 -10.80 25.50 -0.45
N ARG A 171 -10.69 24.33 0.13
CA ARG A 171 -11.74 23.67 0.90
C ARG A 171 -11.19 23.16 2.22
N SER A 172 -11.96 23.30 3.28
CA SER A 172 -11.55 22.90 4.61
C SER A 172 -12.62 22.05 5.28
N TYR A 173 -12.17 21.16 6.15
CA TYR A 173 -13.00 20.29 6.98
C TYR A 173 -12.55 20.41 8.42
N ARG A 174 -13.49 20.47 9.33
CA ARG A 174 -13.24 20.55 10.77
C ARG A 174 -14.14 19.55 11.49
N ALA A 175 -13.56 18.50 12.02
CA ALA A 175 -14.27 17.42 12.69
C ALA A 175 -13.68 17.21 14.09
N SER A 176 -14.54 16.94 15.05
CA SER A 176 -14.16 16.62 16.44
C SER A 176 -14.96 15.44 16.92
N THR A 177 -14.30 14.53 17.61
CA THR A 177 -14.90 13.40 18.33
C THR A 177 -14.37 13.41 19.76
N GLU A 178 -14.89 12.55 20.64
CA GLU A 178 -14.36 12.41 22.00
C GLU A 178 -12.88 12.00 22.02
N ALA A 179 -12.42 11.29 20.99
CA ALA A 179 -11.07 10.72 20.92
C ALA A 179 -10.07 11.58 20.14
N ALA A 180 -10.54 12.44 19.22
CA ALA A 180 -9.63 13.17 18.33
C ALA A 180 -10.27 14.41 17.70
N GLU A 181 -9.43 15.40 17.45
CA GLU A 181 -9.71 16.56 16.59
C GLU A 181 -8.99 16.38 15.25
N LEU A 182 -9.72 16.55 14.15
CA LEU A 182 -9.20 16.45 12.79
C LEU A 182 -9.57 17.71 12.01
N ALA A 183 -8.55 18.47 11.58
CA ALA A 183 -8.70 19.56 10.67
C ALA A 183 -7.96 19.25 9.36
N VAL A 184 -8.58 19.59 8.24
CA VAL A 184 -8.01 19.37 6.90
C VAL A 184 -8.19 20.64 6.10
N ASP A 185 -7.10 21.13 5.52
CA ASP A 185 -7.09 22.27 4.60
C ASP A 185 -6.51 21.80 3.27
N ILE A 186 -7.27 21.96 2.18
CA ILE A 186 -6.90 21.55 0.83
C ILE A 186 -6.88 22.80 -0.04
N LEU A 187 -5.74 23.06 -0.65
CA LEU A 187 -5.55 24.17 -1.61
C LEU A 187 -5.32 23.59 -3.01
N ALA A 188 -6.08 24.05 -3.99
CA ALA A 188 -5.92 23.67 -5.40
C ALA A 188 -4.69 24.35 -6.02
N THR A 189 -3.51 23.99 -5.50
CA THR A 189 -2.20 24.47 -5.96
C THR A 189 -1.30 23.25 -6.22
N PRO A 190 -0.44 23.29 -7.26
CA PRO A 190 0.50 22.20 -7.53
C PRO A 190 1.33 21.85 -6.29
N CYS A 191 1.43 20.57 -6.00
CA CYS A 191 2.17 20.01 -4.87
C CYS A 191 3.02 18.85 -5.39
N PHE A 192 4.25 18.73 -4.90
CA PHE A 192 5.15 17.66 -5.27
C PHE A 192 5.44 16.80 -4.04
N ASP A 193 5.21 15.50 -4.16
CA ASP A 193 5.55 14.58 -3.09
C ASP A 193 7.07 14.58 -2.83
N SER A 194 7.45 14.73 -1.57
CA SER A 194 8.85 14.94 -1.20
C SER A 194 9.75 13.72 -1.40
N MET A 195 9.17 12.51 -1.46
CA MET A 195 9.92 11.27 -1.64
C MET A 195 9.93 10.78 -3.09
N SER A 196 8.77 10.75 -3.74
CA SER A 196 8.64 10.25 -5.10
C SER A 196 8.86 11.31 -6.18
N GLY A 197 8.70 12.60 -5.83
CA GLY A 197 8.66 13.69 -6.79
C GLY A 197 7.38 13.74 -7.63
N GLU A 198 6.39 12.89 -7.32
CA GLU A 198 5.12 12.86 -8.04
C GLU A 198 4.38 14.19 -7.87
N ALA A 199 3.84 14.70 -8.98
CA ALA A 199 3.06 15.93 -9.00
C ALA A 199 1.59 15.66 -8.67
N PHE A 200 1.03 16.45 -7.77
CA PHE A 200 -0.37 16.43 -7.36
C PHE A 200 -1.03 17.79 -7.60
N PRO A 201 -2.33 17.83 -7.89
CA PRO A 201 -3.06 19.07 -8.13
C PRO A 201 -3.37 19.87 -6.85
N ALA A 202 -3.22 19.28 -5.67
CA ALA A 202 -3.56 19.93 -4.42
C ALA A 202 -2.49 19.79 -3.34
N ALA A 203 -2.19 20.88 -2.65
CA ALA A 203 -1.47 20.87 -1.39
C ALA A 203 -2.45 20.63 -0.23
N VAL A 204 -2.05 19.84 0.75
CA VAL A 204 -2.90 19.43 1.86
C VAL A 204 -2.19 19.64 3.19
N THR A 205 -2.88 20.32 4.11
CA THR A 205 -2.48 20.39 5.51
C THR A 205 -3.48 19.62 6.36
N VAL A 206 -3.00 18.65 7.13
CA VAL A 206 -3.80 17.89 8.07
C VAL A 206 -3.34 18.22 9.49
N THR A 207 -4.26 18.61 10.35
CA THR A 207 -3.99 18.80 11.78
C THR A 207 -4.74 17.75 12.59
N VAL A 208 -3.99 16.91 13.29
CA VAL A 208 -4.54 15.87 14.16
C VAL A 208 -4.12 16.16 15.60
N ASN A 209 -5.08 16.41 16.49
CA ASN A 209 -4.83 16.70 17.90
C ASN A 209 -3.77 17.83 18.09
N GLY A 210 -3.83 18.86 17.26
CA GLY A 210 -2.90 20.00 17.29
C GLY A 210 -1.56 19.79 16.58
N ARG A 211 -1.26 18.58 16.07
CA ARG A 211 -0.08 18.30 15.24
C ARG A 211 -0.40 18.56 13.78
N GLU A 212 0.35 19.45 13.16
CA GLU A 212 0.23 19.78 11.74
C GLU A 212 1.14 18.90 10.89
N LEU A 213 0.60 18.39 9.77
CA LEU A 213 1.25 17.51 8.81
C LEU A 213 0.97 18.02 7.40
N LEU A 214 1.99 18.08 6.57
CA LEU A 214 1.91 18.54 5.18
C LEU A 214 1.95 17.35 4.22
N GLY A 215 1.25 17.50 3.09
CA GLY A 215 1.25 16.48 2.04
C GLY A 215 0.58 16.97 0.77
N CYS A 216 0.42 16.04 -0.15
CA CYS A 216 -0.15 16.27 -1.47
C CYS A 216 -1.34 15.36 -1.70
N GLY A 217 -2.31 15.80 -2.52
CA GLY A 217 -3.50 15.01 -2.77
C GLY A 217 -4.18 15.31 -4.11
N ARG A 218 -5.16 14.47 -4.42
CA ARG A 218 -6.00 14.60 -5.62
C ARG A 218 -7.41 14.09 -5.39
N ASP A 219 -8.35 14.64 -6.16
CA ASP A 219 -9.68 14.06 -6.29
C ASP A 219 -9.62 12.74 -7.08
N LEU A 220 -10.45 11.77 -6.72
CA LEU A 220 -10.49 10.45 -7.34
C LEU A 220 -11.64 10.27 -8.33
N GLU A 221 -12.59 11.19 -8.37
CA GLU A 221 -13.75 11.13 -9.28
C GLU A 221 -13.38 11.23 -10.76
N GLY A 222 -12.31 11.95 -11.10
CA GLY A 222 -11.88 12.20 -12.47
C GLY A 222 -11.02 11.10 -13.11
N LEU A 223 -10.66 10.04 -12.41
CA LEU A 223 -9.93 8.92 -12.99
C LEU A 223 -10.92 8.02 -13.73
N SER A 224 -11.28 8.42 -14.96
CA SER A 224 -12.14 7.63 -15.84
C SER A 224 -11.53 6.24 -16.06
N ASN A 225 -12.38 5.23 -15.93
CA ASN A 225 -12.09 3.88 -16.40
C ASN A 225 -11.91 3.89 -17.91
#